data_2977625a462b37dbd3c5762eed309416
#
_entry.id   2977625a462b37dbd3c5762eed309416
#
_cell.length_a   1.000
_cell.length_b   1.000
_cell.length_c   1.000
_cell.angle_alpha   90.00
_cell.angle_beta   90.00
_cell.angle_gamma   90.00
#
_symmetry.space_group_name_H-M   'P 1'
#
loop_
_entity.id
_entity.type
_entity.pdbx_description
1 polymer ?
#
loop_
_entity_poly.entity_id
_entity_poly.type
_entity_poly.pdbx_seq_one_letter_code
_entity_poly.pdbx_strand_id
1 'polypeptide(L)' 'MLDAPTTALLRVVLDDVCKNLSRYDTGARTHVASAILEAATIGETSPDRLKQIGREALSRPPIMWR' A
#
# COMPACT_ATOMS: atom_id res chain seq x y z
N MET A 1 1.47 -10.58 -13.52
CA MET A 1 2.45 -9.55 -13.88
C MET A 1 1.78 -8.18 -13.89
N LEU A 2 2.43 -7.19 -13.31
CA LEU A 2 1.87 -5.85 -13.24
C LEU A 2 2.21 -5.07 -14.50
N ASP A 3 1.21 -4.43 -15.09
CA ASP A 3 1.44 -3.58 -16.25
C ASP A 3 1.63 -2.12 -15.81
N ALA A 4 1.99 -1.27 -16.76
CA ALA A 4 2.27 0.14 -16.45
C ALA A 4 1.07 0.86 -15.83
N PRO A 5 -0.17 0.71 -16.35
CA PRO A 5 -1.32 1.36 -15.71
C PRO A 5 -1.54 0.90 -14.27
N THR A 6 -1.37 -0.38 -14.00
CA THR A 6 -1.54 -0.90 -12.65
C THR A 6 -0.45 -0.36 -11.73
N THR A 7 0.79 -0.33 -12.20
CA THR A 7 1.90 0.22 -11.42
C THR A 7 1.67 1.69 -11.08
N ALA A 8 1.19 2.48 -12.04
CA ALA A 8 0.89 3.88 -11.80
C ALA A 8 -0.22 4.03 -10.77
N LEU A 9 -1.24 3.19 -10.85
CA LEU A 9 -2.33 3.20 -9.87
C LEU A 9 -1.80 2.90 -8.46
N LEU A 10 -0.94 1.91 -8.34
CA LEU A 10 -0.38 1.54 -7.04
C LEU A 10 0.41 2.68 -6.44
N ARG A 11 1.17 3.42 -7.26
CA ARG A 11 1.93 4.56 -6.77
C ARG A 11 1.00 5.66 -6.26
N VAL A 12 -0.06 5.95 -6.99
CA VAL A 12 -1.02 6.97 -6.57
C VAL A 12 -1.67 6.59 -5.26
N VAL A 13 -2.10 5.33 -5.14
CA VAL A 13 -2.72 4.84 -3.91
C VAL A 13 -1.74 4.92 -2.75
N LEU A 14 -0.51 4.47 -2.96
CA LEU A 14 0.51 4.50 -1.92
C LEU A 14 0.77 5.94 -1.44
N ASP A 15 0.93 6.86 -2.39
CA ASP A 15 1.17 8.25 -2.04
C ASP A 15 0.00 8.84 -1.26
N ASP A 16 -1.22 8.51 -1.65
CA ASP A 16 -2.41 9.02 -0.96
C ASP A 16 -2.52 8.48 0.46
N VAL A 17 -2.30 7.18 0.63
CA VAL A 17 -2.39 6.56 1.95
C VAL A 17 -1.27 7.05 2.86
N CYS A 18 -0.07 7.24 2.31
CA CYS A 18 1.11 7.58 3.09
C CYS A 18 1.39 9.07 3.18
N LYS A 19 0.51 9.92 2.65
CA LYS A 19 0.80 11.36 2.58
C LYS A 19 0.97 12.00 3.95
N ASN A 20 0.38 11.42 4.97
CA ASN A 20 0.50 11.93 6.34
C ASN A 20 1.62 11.26 7.13
N LEU A 21 2.33 10.32 6.53
CA LEU A 21 3.44 9.67 7.18
C LEU A 21 4.70 10.51 7.05
N SER A 22 5.54 10.43 8.08
CA SER A 22 6.87 11.00 8.00
C SER A 22 7.66 10.30 6.90
N ARG A 23 8.47 11.08 6.15
CA ARG A 23 9.34 10.48 5.14
C ARG A 23 10.38 9.55 5.76
N TYR A 24 10.59 9.65 7.05
CA TYR A 24 11.52 8.79 7.76
C TYR A 24 10.91 7.48 8.22
N ASP A 25 9.60 7.35 8.06
CA ASP A 25 8.89 6.14 8.48
C ASP A 25 8.85 5.14 7.33
N THR A 26 10.03 4.67 6.93
CA THR A 26 10.14 3.76 5.80
C THR A 26 9.55 2.39 6.09
N GLY A 27 9.55 1.98 7.36
CA GLY A 27 8.94 0.71 7.73
C GLY A 27 7.45 0.68 7.45
N ALA A 28 6.74 1.75 7.85
CA ALA A 28 5.32 1.85 7.60
C ALA A 28 5.02 1.93 6.10
N ARG A 29 5.80 2.71 5.36
CA ARG A 29 5.61 2.80 3.90
C ARG A 29 5.80 1.45 3.23
N THR A 30 6.84 0.73 3.62
CA THR A 30 7.11 -0.58 3.07
C THR A 30 5.98 -1.56 3.38
N HIS A 31 5.48 -1.51 4.60
CA HIS A 31 4.37 -2.37 5.00
C HIS A 31 3.12 -2.10 4.18
N VAL A 32 2.78 -0.82 4.00
CA VAL A 32 1.62 -0.44 3.19
C VAL A 32 1.83 -0.86 1.73
N ALA A 33 3.01 -0.59 1.19
CA ALA A 33 3.31 -0.95 -0.19
C ALA A 33 3.18 -2.45 -0.42
N SER A 34 3.67 -3.26 0.52
CA SER A 34 3.56 -4.71 0.43
C SER A 34 2.12 -5.16 0.44
N ALA A 35 1.29 -4.57 1.31
CA ALA A 35 -0.12 -4.94 1.39
C ALA A 35 -0.86 -4.59 0.10
N ILE A 36 -0.60 -3.41 -0.44
CA ILE A 36 -1.24 -2.96 -1.67
C ILE A 36 -0.79 -3.83 -2.86
N LEU A 37 0.50 -4.11 -2.93
CA LEU A 37 1.04 -4.91 -4.02
C LEU A 37 0.49 -6.33 -3.98
N GLU A 38 0.41 -6.91 -2.81
CA GLU A 38 -0.15 -8.24 -2.64
C GLU A 38 -1.60 -8.29 -3.10
N ALA A 39 -2.39 -7.28 -2.71
CA ALA A 39 -3.78 -7.21 -3.16
C ALA A 39 -3.87 -7.10 -4.67
N ALA A 40 -2.99 -6.32 -5.29
CA ALA A 40 -3.00 -6.16 -6.74
C ALA A 40 -2.65 -7.46 -7.45
N THR A 41 -1.75 -8.27 -6.88
CA THR A 41 -1.37 -9.53 -7.52
C THR A 41 -2.48 -10.55 -7.50
N ILE A 42 -3.42 -10.45 -6.58
CA ILE A 42 -4.57 -11.36 -6.56
C ILE A 42 -5.77 -10.77 -7.29
N GLY A 43 -5.57 -9.70 -8.04
CA GLY A 43 -6.58 -9.16 -8.93
C GLY A 43 -7.33 -7.94 -8.42
N GLU A 44 -6.99 -7.43 -7.26
CA GLU A 44 -7.65 -6.25 -6.71
C GLU A 44 -7.10 -5.00 -7.39
N THR A 45 -7.89 -4.39 -8.25
CA THR A 45 -7.42 -3.21 -9.00
C THR A 45 -8.29 -1.98 -8.78
N SER A 46 -9.28 -2.06 -7.89
CA SER A 46 -10.11 -0.90 -7.56
C SER A 46 -9.32 0.09 -6.70
N PRO A 47 -9.22 1.38 -7.11
CA PRO A 47 -8.50 2.36 -6.30
C PRO A 47 -9.06 2.47 -4.88
N ASP A 48 -10.38 2.44 -4.72
CA ASP A 48 -10.99 2.56 -3.41
C ASP A 48 -10.62 1.39 -2.50
N ARG A 49 -10.65 0.18 -3.06
CA ARG A 49 -10.26 -1.00 -2.29
C ARG A 49 -8.80 -0.97 -1.90
N LEU A 50 -7.94 -0.57 -2.83
CA LEU A 50 -6.51 -0.50 -2.55
C LEU A 50 -6.22 0.54 -1.48
N LYS A 51 -6.90 1.68 -1.50
CA LYS A 51 -6.75 2.69 -0.46
C LYS A 51 -7.19 2.15 0.89
N GLN A 52 -8.30 1.44 0.91
CA GLN A 52 -8.79 0.84 2.15
C GLN A 52 -7.80 -0.18 2.71
N ILE A 53 -7.27 -1.02 1.84
CA ILE A 53 -6.27 -2.03 2.24
C ILE A 53 -5.03 -1.34 2.81
N GLY A 54 -4.58 -0.27 2.16
CA GLY A 54 -3.43 0.48 2.63
C GLY A 54 -3.66 1.11 4.00
N ARG A 55 -4.84 1.68 4.21
CA ARG A 55 -5.18 2.27 5.50
C ARG A 55 -5.26 1.24 6.61
N GLU A 56 -5.81 0.07 6.29
CA GLU A 56 -5.85 -1.02 7.25
C GLU A 56 -4.45 -1.48 7.61
N ALA A 57 -3.56 -1.53 6.63
CA ALA A 57 -2.18 -1.91 6.89
C ALA A 57 -1.49 -0.91 7.82
N LEU A 58 -1.80 0.38 7.66
CA LEU A 58 -1.25 1.40 8.57
C LEU A 58 -1.74 1.22 10.00
N SER A 59 -2.97 0.78 10.16
CA SER A 59 -3.56 0.57 11.48
C SER A 59 -3.01 -0.67 12.18
N ARG A 60 -2.41 -1.57 11.42
CA ARG A 60 -1.89 -2.83 11.96
C ARG A 60 -0.38 -2.86 11.83
N PRO A 61 0.34 -2.74 12.92
CA PRO A 61 1.79 -2.90 12.85
C PRO A 61 2.14 -4.33 12.45
N PRO A 62 3.25 -4.51 11.72
CA PRO A 62 3.69 -5.85 11.34
C PRO A 62 4.02 -6.67 12.58
N ILE A 63 3.49 -7.87 12.64
CA ILE A 63 3.67 -8.72 13.81
C ILE A 63 5.14 -9.12 13.99
N MET A 64 5.82 -9.32 12.90
CA MET A 64 7.19 -9.78 12.92
C MET A 64 8.20 -8.74 13.40
N TRP A 65 7.73 -7.56 13.73
CA TRP A 65 8.59 -6.48 14.17
C TRP A 65 8.78 -6.40 15.67
N ARG A 66 8.53 -7.46 16.34
CA ARG A 66 8.61 -7.51 17.79
C ARG A 66 9.99 -7.83 18.31
#